data_7b851cd8959134052bc5fb52d21328bd
#
_entry.id   7b851cd8959134052bc5fb52d21328bd
#
_cell.length_a   1.000
_cell.length_b   1.000
_cell.length_c   1.000
_cell.angle_alpha   90.00
_cell.angle_beta   90.00
_cell.angle_gamma   90.00
#
_symmetry.space_group_name_H-M   'P 1'
#
loop_
_entity.id
_entity.type
_entity.pdbx_description
1 polymer ?
#
loop_
_entity_poly.entity_id
_entity_poly.type
_entity_poly.pdbx_seq_one_letter_code
_entity_poly.pdbx_strand_id
1 'polypeptide(L)'
;LMASGLKYNTSALHRSYATSQAYDMADRMRANRLGLVSYNSLSGLGADPGCIETGCTPEKMAQYDRWQWNNDNARLLPKGTGTVCLTSDPDIYTITIHWNDDRDSGTPSFNCESVTPDDSFIVEFQP
;
A
#
# COMPACT_ATOMS: atom_id res chain seq x y z
N LEU A 1 -9.22 21.90 -23.60
CA LEU A 1 -9.12 20.52 -24.08
C LEU A 1 -7.84 19.84 -23.59
N MET A 2 -6.71 20.51 -23.73
CA MET A 2 -5.44 19.94 -23.31
C MET A 2 -5.37 19.71 -21.79
N ALA A 3 -5.89 20.64 -21.00
CA ALA A 3 -5.87 20.50 -19.54
C ALA A 3 -6.70 19.31 -19.08
N SER A 4 -7.87 19.07 -19.68
CA SER A 4 -8.70 17.92 -19.35
C SER A 4 -8.04 16.61 -19.78
N GLY A 5 -7.42 16.58 -20.97
CA GLY A 5 -6.71 15.39 -21.45
C GLY A 5 -5.55 15.02 -20.54
N LEU A 6 -4.77 16.01 -20.10
CA LEU A 6 -3.66 15.79 -19.18
C LEU A 6 -4.15 15.25 -17.82
N LYS A 7 -5.24 15.79 -17.31
CA LYS A 7 -5.82 15.35 -16.05
C LYS A 7 -6.25 13.89 -16.11
N TYR A 8 -6.96 13.48 -17.17
CA TYR A 8 -7.39 12.10 -17.32
C TYR A 8 -6.21 11.15 -17.49
N ASN A 9 -5.20 11.55 -18.25
CA ASN A 9 -4.00 10.74 -18.42
C ASN A 9 -3.25 10.56 -17.10
N THR A 10 -3.19 11.59 -16.27
CA THR A 10 -2.53 11.53 -14.96
C THR A 10 -3.28 10.60 -14.02
N SER A 11 -4.61 10.68 -14.00
CA SER A 11 -5.42 9.76 -13.17
C SER A 11 -5.26 8.32 -13.60
N ALA A 12 -5.23 8.05 -14.90
CA ALA A 12 -5.01 6.71 -15.43
C ALA A 12 -3.62 6.18 -15.03
N LEU A 13 -2.61 7.03 -15.08
CA LEU A 13 -1.25 6.68 -14.67
C LEU A 13 -1.20 6.34 -13.17
N HIS A 14 -1.86 7.15 -12.33
CA HIS A 14 -1.92 6.88 -10.90
C HIS A 14 -2.60 5.54 -10.61
N ARG A 15 -3.70 5.21 -11.30
CA ARG A 15 -4.35 3.91 -11.14
C ARG A 15 -3.44 2.77 -11.55
N SER A 16 -2.65 2.96 -12.60
CA SER A 16 -1.66 1.97 -13.02
C SER A 16 -0.61 1.73 -11.93
N TYR A 17 -0.09 2.79 -11.34
CA TYR A 17 0.86 2.68 -10.24
C TYR A 17 0.23 2.00 -9.02
N ALA A 18 -0.99 2.39 -8.68
CA ALA A 18 -1.69 1.80 -7.54
C ALA A 18 -1.91 0.30 -7.73
N THR A 19 -2.29 -0.11 -8.95
CA THR A 19 -2.47 -1.52 -9.28
C THR A 19 -1.17 -2.29 -9.09
N SER A 20 -0.06 -1.76 -9.63
CA SER A 20 1.25 -2.39 -9.50
C SER A 20 1.67 -2.51 -8.03
N GLN A 21 1.42 -1.48 -7.24
CA GLN A 21 1.80 -1.47 -5.83
C GLN A 21 0.96 -2.45 -5.01
N ALA A 22 -0.32 -2.60 -5.33
CA ALA A 22 -1.16 -3.58 -4.64
C ALA A 22 -0.66 -5.01 -4.90
N TYR A 23 -0.32 -5.32 -6.14
CA TYR A 23 0.20 -6.64 -6.48
C TYR A 23 1.63 -6.84 -5.96
N ASP A 24 2.42 -5.80 -5.87
CA ASP A 24 3.73 -5.87 -5.22
C ASP A 24 3.60 -6.31 -3.77
N MET A 25 2.68 -5.73 -3.01
CA MET A 25 2.45 -6.14 -1.63
C MET A 25 1.95 -7.58 -1.55
N ALA A 26 1.05 -7.99 -2.44
CA ALA A 26 0.59 -9.38 -2.49
C ALA A 26 1.77 -10.35 -2.68
N ASP A 27 2.70 -10.01 -3.57
CA ASP A 27 3.88 -10.82 -3.81
C ASP A 27 4.81 -10.86 -2.60
N ARG A 28 4.98 -9.75 -1.90
CA ARG A 28 5.77 -9.69 -0.67
C ARG A 28 5.19 -10.59 0.41
N MET A 29 3.87 -10.59 0.55
CA MET A 29 3.18 -11.45 1.52
C MET A 29 3.33 -12.92 1.17
N ARG A 30 3.21 -13.28 -0.11
CA ARG A 30 3.44 -14.66 -0.56
C ARG A 30 4.87 -15.12 -0.30
N ALA A 31 5.82 -14.22 -0.42
CA ALA A 31 7.22 -14.51 -0.18
C ALA A 31 7.56 -14.63 1.31
N ASN A 32 6.69 -14.16 2.19
CA ASN A 32 6.91 -14.15 3.63
C ASN A 32 5.73 -14.76 4.39
N ARG A 33 5.39 -16.01 4.06
CA ARG A 33 4.20 -16.65 4.62
C ARG A 33 4.27 -16.85 6.12
N LEU A 34 5.46 -17.05 6.67
CA LEU A 34 5.64 -17.20 8.12
C LEU A 34 5.36 -15.90 8.88
N GLY A 35 5.43 -14.77 8.20
CA GLY A 35 5.17 -13.46 8.80
C GLY A 35 3.82 -12.86 8.43
N LEU A 36 2.91 -13.62 7.87
CA LEU A 36 1.62 -13.09 7.36
C LEU A 36 0.85 -12.31 8.41
N VAL A 37 0.80 -12.79 9.64
CA VAL A 37 0.05 -12.12 10.72
C VAL A 37 0.55 -10.69 10.94
N SER A 38 1.84 -10.47 10.69
CA SER A 38 2.46 -9.16 10.89
C SER A 38 2.06 -8.13 9.83
N TYR A 39 1.42 -8.57 8.74
CA TYR A 39 0.91 -7.64 7.74
C TYR A 39 -0.49 -7.13 8.07
N ASN A 40 -1.17 -7.73 9.03
CA ASN A 40 -2.50 -7.26 9.42
C ASN A 40 -2.38 -5.91 10.14
N SER A 41 -3.27 -4.98 9.80
CA SER A 41 -3.29 -3.61 10.33
C SER A 41 -2.05 -2.81 9.96
N LEU A 42 -1.39 -3.17 8.88
CA LEU A 42 -0.23 -2.45 8.37
C LEU A 42 -0.67 -1.14 7.74
N SER A 43 -0.08 -0.04 8.17
CA SER A 43 -0.36 1.29 7.63
C SER A 43 0.83 2.22 7.89
N GLY A 44 0.96 3.25 7.06
CA GLY A 44 2.02 4.25 7.19
C GLY A 44 3.41 3.69 6.88
N LEU A 45 4.43 4.50 7.19
CA LEU A 45 5.80 4.18 6.80
C LEU A 45 6.51 3.22 7.77
N GLY A 46 6.35 3.44 9.06
CA GLY A 46 7.17 2.71 10.01
C GLY A 46 8.64 3.08 9.86
N ALA A 47 9.52 2.14 10.19
CA ALA A 47 10.96 2.35 10.12
C ALA A 47 11.62 1.13 9.45
N ASP A 48 12.76 1.39 8.78
CA ASP A 48 13.57 0.33 8.18
C ASP A 48 14.23 -0.49 9.30
N PRO A 49 13.95 -1.80 9.41
CA PRO A 49 14.56 -2.63 10.45
C PRO A 49 15.98 -3.09 10.12
N GLY A 50 16.52 -2.71 8.96
CA GLY A 50 17.89 -3.06 8.59
C GLY A 50 18.06 -4.47 8.01
N CYS A 51 17.06 -4.98 7.31
CA CYS A 51 17.08 -6.35 6.78
C CYS A 51 18.22 -6.61 5.79
N ILE A 52 18.61 -5.59 5.03
CA ILE A 52 19.67 -5.76 4.04
C ILE A 52 21.03 -6.01 4.71
N GLU A 53 21.30 -5.32 5.83
CA GLU A 53 22.58 -5.42 6.51
C GLU A 53 22.68 -6.65 7.40
N THR A 54 21.62 -7.00 8.11
CA THR A 54 21.69 -8.01 9.17
C THR A 54 20.76 -9.21 8.97
N GLY A 55 19.96 -9.21 7.89
CA GLY A 55 18.90 -10.19 7.74
C GLY A 55 17.73 -9.90 8.67
N CYS A 56 16.63 -10.59 8.48
CA CYS A 56 15.42 -10.33 9.27
C CYS A 56 14.66 -11.61 9.57
N THR A 57 14.04 -11.62 10.76
CA THR A 57 12.98 -12.58 11.07
C THR A 57 11.76 -12.30 10.17
N PRO A 58 10.80 -13.24 10.08
CA PRO A 58 9.60 -12.99 9.28
C PRO A 58 8.82 -11.74 9.71
N GLU A 59 8.78 -11.44 11.01
CA GLU A 59 8.10 -10.24 11.52
C GLU A 59 8.83 -8.97 11.10
N LYS A 60 10.15 -8.98 11.17
CA LYS A 60 10.97 -7.83 10.74
C LYS A 60 10.93 -7.65 9.24
N MET A 61 10.83 -8.74 8.48
CA MET A 61 10.66 -8.65 7.04
C MET A 61 9.35 -7.94 6.69
N ALA A 62 8.28 -8.21 7.44
CA ALA A 62 7.02 -7.49 7.24
C ALA A 62 7.17 -5.99 7.53
N GLN A 63 7.97 -5.62 8.54
CA GLN A 63 8.26 -4.21 8.83
C GLN A 63 9.06 -3.56 7.70
N TYR A 64 10.03 -4.28 7.13
CA TYR A 64 10.81 -3.82 5.99
C TYR A 64 9.90 -3.64 4.76
N ASP A 65 9.03 -4.60 4.51
CA ASP A 65 8.07 -4.53 3.40
C ASP A 65 7.16 -3.32 3.54
N ARG A 66 6.65 -3.07 4.75
CA ARG A 66 5.85 -1.88 5.05
C ARG A 66 6.60 -0.60 4.72
N TRP A 67 7.81 -0.48 5.21
CA TRP A 67 8.65 0.70 5.02
C TRP A 67 8.95 0.94 3.55
N GLN A 68 9.44 -0.08 2.85
CA GLN A 68 9.81 0.04 1.44
C GLN A 68 8.58 0.32 0.56
N TRP A 69 7.52 -0.44 0.77
CA TRP A 69 6.29 -0.33 -0.01
C TRP A 69 5.64 1.05 0.14
N ASN A 70 5.53 1.56 1.37
CA ASN A 70 4.90 2.85 1.59
C ASN A 70 5.81 4.02 1.21
N ASN A 71 7.12 3.85 1.22
CA ASN A 71 8.00 4.83 0.59
C ASN A 71 7.74 4.91 -0.91
N ASP A 72 7.58 3.77 -1.57
CA ASP A 72 7.28 3.74 -3.00
C ASP A 72 5.90 4.31 -3.30
N ASN A 73 4.89 4.01 -2.48
CA ASN A 73 3.56 4.59 -2.64
C ASN A 73 3.59 6.12 -2.57
N ALA A 74 4.33 6.66 -1.61
CA ALA A 74 4.47 8.11 -1.44
C ALA A 74 5.22 8.75 -2.60
N ARG A 75 6.16 8.03 -3.20
CA ARG A 75 6.96 8.53 -4.32
C ARG A 75 6.19 8.47 -5.64
N LEU A 76 5.43 7.40 -5.86
CA LEU A 76 4.75 7.17 -7.13
C LEU A 76 3.41 7.89 -7.23
N LEU A 77 2.76 8.15 -6.11
CA LEU A 77 1.41 8.69 -6.05
C LEU A 77 1.36 9.94 -5.20
N PRO A 78 0.58 10.97 -5.59
CA PRO A 78 0.46 12.18 -4.77
C PRO A 78 -0.16 11.82 -3.42
N LYS A 79 0.60 12.04 -2.35
CA LYS A 79 0.24 11.66 -0.98
C LYS A 79 -0.17 10.20 -0.88
N GLY A 80 0.51 9.34 -1.65
CA GLY A 80 0.22 7.92 -1.70
C GLY A 80 0.57 7.20 -0.42
N THR A 81 -0.32 6.31 0.01
CA THR A 81 -0.12 5.44 1.15
C THR A 81 -0.90 4.15 0.94
N GLY A 82 -0.47 3.10 1.59
CA GLY A 82 -1.12 1.80 1.48
C GLY A 82 -1.42 1.20 2.84
N THR A 83 -2.50 0.42 2.88
CA THR A 83 -2.88 -0.34 4.06
C THR A 83 -3.10 -1.79 3.72
N VAL A 84 -2.86 -2.67 4.68
CA VAL A 84 -3.16 -4.11 4.56
C VAL A 84 -3.96 -4.50 5.78
N CYS A 85 -5.08 -5.16 5.57
CA CYS A 85 -5.98 -5.56 6.65
C CYS A 85 -6.47 -6.99 6.45
N LEU A 86 -6.46 -7.77 7.51
CA LEU A 86 -7.12 -9.07 7.51
C LEU A 86 -8.62 -8.81 7.65
N THR A 87 -9.38 -9.08 6.59
CA THR A 87 -10.80 -8.73 6.54
C THR A 87 -11.72 -9.91 6.72
N SER A 88 -11.23 -11.12 6.49
CA SER A 88 -12.00 -12.34 6.76
C SER A 88 -11.04 -13.42 7.21
N ASP A 89 -11.33 -13.97 8.38
CA ASP A 89 -10.58 -15.06 8.93
C ASP A 89 -10.86 -16.33 8.09
N PRO A 90 -9.85 -17.20 7.86
CA PRO A 90 -8.50 -17.03 8.38
C PRO A 90 -7.55 -16.27 7.47
N ASP A 91 -7.85 -16.10 6.16
CA ASP A 91 -6.79 -15.81 5.21
C ASP A 91 -7.07 -14.72 4.19
N ILE A 92 -8.17 -13.99 4.27
CA ILE A 92 -8.48 -12.98 3.26
C ILE A 92 -8.00 -11.62 3.73
N TYR A 93 -7.04 -11.07 3.01
CA TYR A 93 -6.48 -9.75 3.27
C TYR A 93 -6.98 -8.76 2.24
N THR A 94 -7.21 -7.53 2.68
CA THR A 94 -7.53 -6.42 1.77
C THR A 94 -6.32 -5.51 1.72
N ILE A 95 -5.82 -5.29 0.51
CA ILE A 95 -4.73 -4.36 0.23
C ILE A 95 -5.36 -3.14 -0.42
N THR A 96 -5.16 -1.97 0.18
CA THR A 96 -5.72 -0.72 -0.32
C THR A 96 -4.61 0.29 -0.56
N ILE A 97 -4.60 0.91 -1.73
CA ILE A 97 -3.72 2.02 -2.06
C ILE A 97 -4.57 3.27 -2.10
N HIS A 98 -4.18 4.28 -1.34
CA HIS A 98 -4.85 5.58 -1.30
C HIS A 98 -3.93 6.65 -1.85
N TRP A 99 -4.49 7.60 -2.58
CA TRP A 99 -3.75 8.78 -3.03
C TRP A 99 -4.72 9.92 -3.18
N ASN A 100 -4.17 11.11 -3.44
CA ASN A 100 -4.99 12.31 -3.61
C ASN A 100 -4.60 13.00 -4.90
N ASP A 101 -5.44 12.89 -5.93
CA ASP A 101 -5.24 13.60 -7.20
C ASP A 101 -5.38 15.12 -7.03
N ASP A 102 -6.14 15.55 -6.02
CA ASP A 102 -6.27 16.96 -5.65
C ASP A 102 -5.23 17.30 -4.58
N ARG A 103 -4.15 17.96 -5.00
CA ARG A 103 -3.01 18.26 -4.14
C ARG A 103 -3.31 19.31 -3.05
N ASP A 104 -4.46 19.96 -3.12
CA ASP A 104 -4.86 20.95 -2.11
C ASP A 104 -5.39 20.31 -0.84
N SER A 105 -5.81 19.06 -0.90
CA SER A 105 -6.31 18.35 0.26
C SER A 105 -5.16 17.87 1.15
N GLY A 106 -5.47 17.64 2.42
CA GLY A 106 -4.50 17.12 3.38
C GLY A 106 -4.02 15.72 3.03
N THR A 107 -2.96 15.27 3.71
CA THR A 107 -2.45 13.91 3.53
C THR A 107 -3.46 12.92 4.11
N PRO A 108 -3.88 11.91 3.33
CA PRO A 108 -4.79 10.89 3.85
C PRO A 108 -4.12 10.12 4.98
N SER A 109 -4.90 9.82 6.00
CA SER A 109 -4.44 8.93 7.08
C SER A 109 -5.45 7.80 7.17
N PHE A 110 -5.00 6.59 6.85
CA PHE A 110 -5.88 5.43 6.78
C PHE A 110 -5.37 4.29 7.62
N ASN A 111 -6.31 3.57 8.19
CA ASN A 111 -6.07 2.32 8.87
C ASN A 111 -7.23 1.37 8.55
N CYS A 112 -7.25 0.21 9.14
CA CYS A 112 -8.26 -0.80 8.83
C CYS A 112 -9.69 -0.40 9.18
N GLU A 113 -9.86 0.64 9.98
CA GLU A 113 -11.17 1.13 10.41
C GLU A 113 -11.64 2.36 9.63
N SER A 114 -10.78 2.94 8.81
CA SER A 114 -11.09 4.17 8.09
C SER A 114 -11.93 3.91 6.85
N VAL A 115 -12.78 4.89 6.52
CA VAL A 115 -13.56 4.86 5.29
C VAL A 115 -12.63 5.10 4.10
N THR A 116 -12.82 4.34 3.03
CA THR A 116 -12.04 4.47 1.81
C THR A 116 -12.43 5.74 1.07
N PRO A 117 -11.49 6.63 0.73
CA PRO A 117 -11.79 7.81 -0.08
C PRO A 117 -11.98 7.44 -1.55
N ASP A 118 -12.40 8.43 -2.35
CA ASP A 118 -12.68 8.23 -3.77
C ASP A 118 -11.46 7.79 -4.57
N ASP A 119 -10.27 8.30 -4.25
CA ASP A 119 -9.04 7.96 -4.95
C ASP A 119 -8.36 6.79 -4.26
N SER A 120 -8.79 5.58 -4.61
CA SER A 120 -8.21 4.38 -4.03
C SER A 120 -8.33 3.20 -4.98
N PHE A 121 -7.45 2.22 -4.78
CA PHE A 121 -7.50 0.93 -5.45
C PHE A 121 -7.48 -0.16 -4.39
N ILE A 122 -8.45 -1.06 -4.46
CA ILE A 122 -8.64 -2.09 -3.44
C ILE A 122 -8.55 -3.46 -4.09
N VAL A 123 -7.79 -4.36 -3.47
CA VAL A 123 -7.71 -5.75 -3.91
C VAL A 123 -7.90 -6.65 -2.69
N GLU A 124 -8.75 -7.67 -2.84
CA GLU A 124 -8.81 -8.76 -1.87
C GLU A 124 -7.83 -9.84 -2.29
N PHE A 125 -7.15 -10.40 -1.31
CA PHE A 125 -6.03 -11.28 -1.58
C PHE A 125 -6.01 -12.44 -0.58
N GLN A 126 -5.90 -13.65 -1.11
CA GLN A 126 -5.73 -14.85 -0.29
C GLN A 126 -4.36 -15.44 -0.60
N PRO A 127 -3.43 -15.38 0.36
CA PRO A 127 -2.05 -15.84 0.14
C PRO A 127 -1.92 -17.33 -0.16
#